data_e0ed5e8343a015ed6134456afdbc41c6
#
_entry.id   e0ed5e8343a015ed6134456afdbc41c6
#
_cell.length_a   1.000
_cell.length_b   1.000
_cell.length_c   1.000
_cell.angle_alpha   90.00
_cell.angle_beta   90.00
_cell.angle_gamma   90.00
#
_symmetry.space_group_name_H-M   'P 1'
#
loop_
_entity.id
_entity.type
_entity.pdbx_description
1 polymer ?
#
loop_
_entity_poly.entity_id
_entity_poly.type
_entity_poly.pdbx_seq_one_letter_code
_entity_poly.pdbx_strand_id
1 'polypeptide(L)'
;MRITNNMINNNTKHFVNGNKLLVDKYNTQMTTQKKISKASENPVIAIRSLRLSTSMSHMSQYKTNIEDAESWLDVTETALTNMKSILTDVRTQCVKGSTDTLTADDRNTILKSLSALVDQVYSEGNADYAGRTVFTGYRTTSNLTFDVSESETTYEISQTFTAKDMQEHRYYTGDVKVPAVITGDTADCATEIEQNNYDRLRLAYNNIDKISSLEISLDDGSDITVDMAAGTITSSVISEDSDGDEIEVVADLGTVSSYATYEEWEESVGSLTVNNDEIVFIESTGEVIFGKEIATTLRHGNAEFQTTYIKTGFEVGEARPEYYYDCRDVSNCLDENGDIDSDLAERYAVDYTKEDQIIEYTIATNTRMPVNTQASDVFDTSIQRDVQEMIDVVQKAIQAHDKVDQIEKMMKEEQYADKESQAKLQTYLDAATKEADYADDNLQKTYSQYITNFDNYLNKTNEAITNVGSTLSRISLTKTRVENQYITIEELKSSNEDRDISDIMIDFYAAYNAYQASLTAASKVGSQSLLDYLR
;
A
#
# COMPACT_ATOMS: atom_id res chain seq x y z
N MET A 1 -53.04 72.13 28.54
CA MET A 1 -51.94 72.36 27.57
C MET A 1 -52.54 72.94 26.30
N ARG A 2 -52.04 74.10 25.87
CA ARG A 2 -52.47 74.72 24.59
C ARG A 2 -51.72 73.99 23.46
N ILE A 3 -52.39 73.18 22.66
CA ILE A 3 -51.80 72.50 21.50
C ILE A 3 -51.66 73.57 20.40
N THR A 4 -50.45 73.86 19.98
CA THR A 4 -50.17 74.84 18.91
C THR A 4 -50.19 74.13 17.54
N ASN A 5 -50.60 74.86 16.48
CA ASN A 5 -50.63 74.35 15.10
C ASN A 5 -49.31 73.75 14.67
N ASN A 6 -48.16 74.30 15.13
CA ASN A 6 -46.84 73.67 14.91
C ASN A 6 -46.66 72.29 15.54
N MET A 7 -47.26 72.07 16.72
CA MET A 7 -47.21 70.73 17.35
C MET A 7 -48.07 69.70 16.58
N ILE A 8 -49.25 70.13 16.10
CA ILE A 8 -50.12 69.28 15.27
C ILE A 8 -49.43 68.97 13.94
N ASN A 9 -48.83 69.94 13.25
CA ASN A 9 -48.09 69.71 12.02
C ASN A 9 -46.88 68.84 12.18
N ASN A 10 -46.09 68.95 13.27
CA ASN A 10 -44.95 68.10 13.56
C ASN A 10 -45.37 66.68 13.87
N ASN A 11 -46.44 66.49 14.66
CA ASN A 11 -47.00 65.17 14.93
C ASN A 11 -47.48 64.47 13.64
N THR A 12 -48.22 65.27 12.79
CA THR A 12 -48.71 64.77 11.51
C THR A 12 -47.55 64.29 10.59
N LYS A 13 -46.49 65.15 10.48
CA LYS A 13 -45.28 64.79 9.75
C LYS A 13 -44.63 63.52 10.30
N HIS A 14 -44.57 63.38 11.63
CA HIS A 14 -44.03 62.19 12.28
C HIS A 14 -44.82 60.95 11.93
N PHE A 15 -46.16 60.97 11.98
CA PHE A 15 -47.04 59.87 11.60
C PHE A 15 -46.96 59.52 10.12
N VAL A 16 -46.90 60.52 9.21
CA VAL A 16 -46.72 60.29 7.78
C VAL A 16 -45.37 59.60 7.50
N ASN A 17 -44.27 60.07 8.13
CA ASN A 17 -42.98 59.47 7.99
C ASN A 17 -42.93 58.05 8.58
N GLY A 18 -43.59 57.79 9.73
CA GLY A 18 -43.72 56.47 10.30
C GLY A 18 -44.41 55.48 9.37
N ASN A 19 -45.57 55.90 8.79
CA ASN A 19 -46.28 55.05 7.82
C ASN A 19 -45.49 54.82 6.54
N LYS A 20 -44.77 55.83 6.05
CA LYS A 20 -43.84 55.69 4.88
C LYS A 20 -42.74 54.62 5.15
N LEU A 21 -42.16 54.66 6.35
CA LEU A 21 -41.14 53.68 6.74
C LEU A 21 -41.75 52.25 6.84
N LEU A 22 -43.01 52.11 7.26
CA LEU A 22 -43.67 50.80 7.26
C LEU A 22 -43.92 50.28 5.83
N VAL A 23 -44.36 51.14 4.92
CA VAL A 23 -44.53 50.79 3.49
C VAL A 23 -43.20 50.35 2.89
N ASP A 24 -42.11 51.09 3.12
CA ASP A 24 -40.77 50.74 2.66
C ASP A 24 -40.26 49.40 3.24
N LYS A 25 -40.48 49.20 4.54
CA LYS A 25 -40.20 47.94 5.20
C LYS A 25 -40.91 46.74 4.56
N TYR A 26 -42.22 46.85 4.38
CA TYR A 26 -43.00 45.75 3.79
C TYR A 26 -42.70 45.56 2.30
N ASN A 27 -42.36 46.59 1.59
CA ASN A 27 -41.89 46.52 0.20
C ASN A 27 -40.56 45.74 0.14
N THR A 28 -39.64 46.06 1.05
CA THR A 28 -38.37 45.32 1.19
C THR A 28 -38.62 43.86 1.54
N GLN A 29 -39.52 43.59 2.51
CA GLN A 29 -39.90 42.21 2.88
C GLN A 29 -40.55 41.46 1.71
N MET A 30 -41.40 42.12 0.92
CA MET A 30 -42.02 41.56 -0.27
C MET A 30 -41.01 41.15 -1.34
N THR A 31 -39.97 41.95 -1.52
CA THR A 31 -38.90 41.68 -2.48
C THR A 31 -37.96 40.57 -2.02
N THR A 32 -37.64 40.56 -0.73
CA THR A 32 -36.67 39.61 -0.15
C THR A 32 -37.28 38.35 0.44
N GLN A 33 -38.60 38.37 0.74
CA GLN A 33 -39.35 37.35 1.48
C GLN A 33 -38.78 37.08 2.88
N LYS A 34 -37.93 37.97 3.42
CA LYS A 34 -37.29 37.85 4.73
C LYS A 34 -38.00 38.69 5.78
N LYS A 35 -38.10 38.18 7.02
CA LYS A 35 -38.68 38.90 8.18
C LYS A 35 -37.88 40.14 8.54
N ILE A 36 -36.56 40.06 8.39
CA ILE A 36 -35.60 41.16 8.69
C ILE A 36 -34.64 41.38 7.54
N SER A 37 -34.29 42.61 7.29
CA SER A 37 -33.24 43.01 6.34
C SER A 37 -31.94 43.37 7.03
N LYS A 38 -32.01 43.83 8.27
CA LYS A 38 -30.86 44.23 9.09
C LYS A 38 -30.93 43.63 10.47
N ALA A 39 -29.76 43.26 11.03
CA ALA A 39 -29.65 42.67 12.37
C ALA A 39 -30.24 43.58 13.47
N SER A 40 -30.25 44.92 13.25
CA SER A 40 -30.82 45.91 14.19
C SER A 40 -32.36 45.85 14.28
N GLU A 41 -33.06 45.29 13.30
CA GLU A 41 -34.50 45.19 13.30
C GLU A 41 -35.02 44.14 14.32
N ASN A 42 -34.36 42.99 14.37
CA ASN A 42 -34.62 41.98 15.39
C ASN A 42 -33.36 41.17 15.67
N PRO A 43 -32.60 41.50 16.75
CA PRO A 43 -31.35 40.83 17.08
C PRO A 43 -31.51 39.36 17.36
N VAL A 44 -32.66 38.90 17.91
CA VAL A 44 -32.93 37.51 18.24
C VAL A 44 -33.01 36.63 16.99
N ILE A 45 -33.79 37.09 15.99
CA ILE A 45 -33.90 36.43 14.70
C ILE A 45 -32.53 36.42 13.99
N ALA A 46 -31.81 37.55 14.02
CA ALA A 46 -30.50 37.67 13.38
C ALA A 46 -29.46 36.71 13.98
N ILE A 47 -29.35 36.65 15.33
CA ILE A 47 -28.41 35.71 16.00
C ILE A 47 -28.75 34.26 15.70
N ARG A 48 -30.04 33.90 15.74
CA ARG A 48 -30.50 32.56 15.41
C ARG A 48 -30.20 32.18 13.96
N SER A 49 -30.43 33.10 13.02
CA SER A 49 -30.12 32.96 11.60
C SER A 49 -28.64 32.75 11.36
N LEU A 50 -27.76 33.51 11.99
CA LEU A 50 -26.30 33.34 11.90
C LEU A 50 -25.87 31.98 12.39
N ARG A 51 -26.41 31.52 13.54
CA ARG A 51 -26.09 30.18 14.07
C ARG A 51 -26.53 29.07 13.10
N LEU A 52 -27.75 29.17 12.56
CA LEU A 52 -28.26 28.21 11.59
C LEU A 52 -27.46 28.22 10.30
N SER A 53 -27.06 29.41 9.81
CA SER A 53 -26.21 29.54 8.63
C SER A 53 -24.83 28.93 8.84
N THR A 54 -24.20 29.13 10.02
CA THR A 54 -22.93 28.49 10.38
C THR A 54 -23.08 26.97 10.43
N SER A 55 -24.15 26.46 11.07
CA SER A 55 -24.42 25.02 11.12
C SER A 55 -24.65 24.44 9.71
N MET A 56 -25.35 25.16 8.84
CA MET A 56 -25.57 24.76 7.46
C MET A 56 -24.27 24.70 6.65
N SER A 57 -23.38 25.68 6.83
CA SER A 57 -22.03 25.65 6.22
C SER A 57 -21.21 24.44 6.69
N HIS A 58 -21.25 24.12 7.99
CA HIS A 58 -20.58 22.91 8.50
C HIS A 58 -21.16 21.63 7.89
N MET A 59 -22.51 21.52 7.79
CA MET A 59 -23.12 20.35 7.17
C MET A 59 -22.76 20.23 5.68
N SER A 60 -22.71 21.36 4.95
CA SER A 60 -22.26 21.38 3.56
C SER A 60 -20.82 20.92 3.43
N GLN A 61 -19.91 21.38 4.32
CA GLN A 61 -18.52 20.91 4.32
C GLN A 61 -18.41 19.41 4.63
N TYR A 62 -19.19 18.93 5.61
CA TYR A 62 -19.21 17.49 5.92
C TYR A 62 -19.71 16.66 4.72
N LYS A 63 -20.71 17.17 3.99
CA LYS A 63 -21.19 16.50 2.78
C LYS A 63 -20.11 16.40 1.71
N THR A 64 -19.38 17.47 1.43
CA THR A 64 -18.24 17.46 0.49
C THR A 64 -17.16 16.48 0.96
N ASN A 65 -16.77 16.53 2.24
CA ASN A 65 -15.77 15.61 2.79
C ASN A 65 -16.21 14.14 2.67
N ILE A 66 -17.50 13.86 2.83
CA ILE A 66 -18.07 12.52 2.68
C ILE A 66 -18.01 12.07 1.22
N GLU A 67 -18.37 12.94 0.27
CA GLU A 67 -18.31 12.66 -1.17
C GLU A 67 -16.88 12.38 -1.64
N ASP A 68 -15.90 13.16 -1.15
CA ASP A 68 -14.48 12.94 -1.44
C ASP A 68 -13.99 11.61 -0.84
N ALA A 69 -14.36 11.33 0.42
CA ALA A 69 -13.99 10.09 1.11
C ALA A 69 -14.61 8.84 0.44
N GLU A 70 -15.88 8.92 0.03
CA GLU A 70 -16.58 7.87 -0.71
C GLU A 70 -15.86 7.57 -2.03
N SER A 71 -15.56 8.60 -2.80
CA SER A 71 -14.87 8.45 -4.08
C SER A 71 -13.46 7.86 -3.95
N TRP A 72 -12.71 8.26 -2.90
CA TRP A 72 -11.40 7.68 -2.60
C TRP A 72 -11.49 6.18 -2.30
N LEU A 73 -12.44 5.80 -1.44
CA LEU A 73 -12.63 4.40 -1.06
C LEU A 73 -13.18 3.55 -2.21
N ASP A 74 -14.03 4.09 -3.09
CA ASP A 74 -14.53 3.39 -4.28
C ASP A 74 -13.39 3.03 -5.25
N VAL A 75 -12.43 3.95 -5.46
CA VAL A 75 -11.22 3.67 -6.24
C VAL A 75 -10.37 2.59 -5.56
N THR A 76 -10.19 2.69 -4.24
CA THR A 76 -9.44 1.70 -3.46
C THR A 76 -10.10 0.31 -3.53
N GLU A 77 -11.44 0.22 -3.37
CA GLU A 77 -12.18 -1.05 -3.47
C GLU A 77 -12.07 -1.67 -4.86
N THR A 78 -12.13 -0.82 -5.90
CA THR A 78 -11.99 -1.27 -7.29
C THR A 78 -10.61 -1.87 -7.54
N ALA A 79 -9.54 -1.17 -7.15
CA ALA A 79 -8.16 -1.66 -7.29
C ALA A 79 -7.93 -2.97 -6.52
N LEU A 80 -8.42 -3.06 -5.29
CA LEU A 80 -8.34 -4.28 -4.48
C LEU A 80 -9.13 -5.45 -5.08
N THR A 81 -10.28 -5.19 -5.68
CA THR A 81 -11.10 -6.21 -6.35
C THR A 81 -10.42 -6.72 -7.62
N ASN A 82 -9.80 -5.84 -8.40
CA ASN A 82 -8.99 -6.21 -9.55
C ASN A 82 -7.78 -7.05 -9.11
N MET A 83 -7.03 -6.60 -8.10
CA MET A 83 -5.92 -7.35 -7.52
C MET A 83 -6.33 -8.76 -7.09
N LYS A 84 -7.46 -8.89 -6.38
CA LYS A 84 -8.01 -10.19 -6.00
C LYS A 84 -8.28 -11.10 -7.20
N SER A 85 -8.82 -10.54 -8.29
CA SER A 85 -9.07 -11.29 -9.53
C SER A 85 -7.75 -11.79 -10.12
N ILE A 86 -6.76 -10.91 -10.21
CA ILE A 86 -5.43 -11.23 -10.75
C ILE A 86 -4.75 -12.32 -9.91
N LEU A 87 -4.73 -12.17 -8.58
CA LEU A 87 -4.16 -13.18 -7.66
C LEU A 87 -4.89 -14.54 -7.77
N THR A 88 -6.20 -14.54 -8.00
CA THR A 88 -6.98 -15.76 -8.24
C THR A 88 -6.57 -16.42 -9.56
N ASP A 89 -6.29 -15.62 -10.59
CA ASP A 89 -5.83 -16.12 -11.88
C ASP A 89 -4.39 -16.67 -11.77
N VAL A 90 -3.48 -15.98 -11.05
CA VAL A 90 -2.13 -16.48 -10.73
C VAL A 90 -2.21 -17.82 -10.02
N ARG A 91 -3.00 -17.92 -8.95
CA ARG A 91 -3.23 -19.17 -8.23
C ARG A 91 -3.76 -20.28 -9.15
N THR A 92 -4.66 -19.95 -10.05
CA THR A 92 -5.21 -20.92 -11.02
C THR A 92 -4.13 -21.40 -11.99
N GLN A 93 -3.23 -20.54 -12.45
CA GLN A 93 -2.09 -20.93 -13.28
C GLN A 93 -1.10 -21.81 -12.49
N CYS A 94 -0.86 -21.50 -11.21
CA CYS A 94 -0.04 -22.34 -10.33
C CYS A 94 -0.62 -23.75 -10.17
N VAL A 95 -1.94 -23.88 -9.95
CA VAL A 95 -2.62 -25.18 -9.87
C VAL A 95 -2.51 -25.95 -11.19
N LYS A 96 -2.62 -25.28 -12.34
CA LYS A 96 -2.38 -25.92 -13.65
C LYS A 96 -0.92 -26.35 -13.79
N GLY A 97 0.02 -25.48 -13.43
CA GLY A 97 1.47 -25.73 -13.53
C GLY A 97 1.97 -26.87 -12.65
N SER A 98 1.27 -27.19 -11.54
CA SER A 98 1.60 -28.32 -10.65
C SER A 98 1.24 -29.69 -11.24
N THR A 99 0.71 -29.77 -12.46
CA THR A 99 0.28 -31.02 -13.10
C THR A 99 1.44 -31.67 -13.86
N ASP A 100 1.74 -32.95 -13.61
CA ASP A 100 2.88 -33.67 -14.19
C ASP A 100 2.78 -33.91 -15.70
N THR A 101 1.59 -33.78 -16.30
CA THR A 101 1.34 -34.14 -17.71
C THR A 101 1.57 -33.00 -18.71
N LEU A 102 2.12 -31.88 -18.25
CA LEU A 102 2.32 -30.70 -19.09
C LEU A 102 3.53 -30.85 -20.02
N THR A 103 3.35 -30.43 -21.28
CA THR A 103 4.47 -30.32 -22.22
C THR A 103 5.32 -29.06 -21.92
N ALA A 104 6.56 -29.01 -22.45
CA ALA A 104 7.42 -27.84 -22.34
C ALA A 104 6.75 -26.55 -22.88
N ASP A 105 5.98 -26.65 -23.98
CA ASP A 105 5.24 -25.52 -24.57
C ASP A 105 4.10 -25.04 -23.65
N ASP A 106 3.40 -25.98 -23.00
CA ASP A 106 2.35 -25.65 -22.02
C ASP A 106 2.96 -24.92 -20.81
N ARG A 107 4.08 -25.44 -20.29
CA ARG A 107 4.83 -24.81 -19.18
C ARG A 107 5.29 -23.40 -19.53
N ASN A 108 5.88 -23.20 -20.71
CA ASN A 108 6.27 -21.86 -21.20
C ASN A 108 5.07 -20.88 -21.35
N THR A 109 3.90 -21.39 -21.74
CA THR A 109 2.69 -20.58 -21.83
C THR A 109 2.21 -20.13 -20.45
N ILE A 110 2.26 -21.02 -19.46
CA ILE A 110 1.92 -20.69 -18.06
C ILE A 110 2.90 -19.65 -17.51
N LEU A 111 4.21 -19.77 -17.75
CA LEU A 111 5.21 -18.80 -17.32
C LEU A 111 4.94 -17.40 -17.85
N LYS A 112 4.70 -17.26 -19.15
CA LYS A 112 4.39 -15.97 -19.76
C LYS A 112 3.12 -15.35 -19.19
N SER A 113 2.13 -16.19 -18.86
CA SER A 113 0.90 -15.74 -18.22
C SER A 113 1.14 -15.28 -16.79
N LEU A 114 1.95 -16.01 -16.01
CA LEU A 114 2.29 -15.65 -14.64
C LEU A 114 3.04 -14.32 -14.56
N SER A 115 4.09 -14.13 -15.37
CA SER A 115 4.84 -12.87 -15.42
C SER A 115 3.93 -11.68 -15.72
N ALA A 116 3.10 -11.78 -16.77
CA ALA A 116 2.19 -10.70 -17.13
C ALA A 116 1.14 -10.38 -16.05
N LEU A 117 0.68 -11.39 -15.31
CA LEU A 117 -0.29 -11.20 -14.22
C LEU A 117 0.35 -10.49 -13.02
N VAL A 118 1.60 -10.81 -12.68
CA VAL A 118 2.29 -10.15 -11.56
C VAL A 118 2.58 -8.69 -11.85
N ASP A 119 3.03 -8.35 -13.04
CA ASP A 119 3.21 -6.96 -13.46
C ASP A 119 1.92 -6.16 -13.29
N GLN A 120 0.78 -6.80 -13.57
CA GLN A 120 -0.53 -6.20 -13.40
C GLN A 120 -0.91 -6.00 -11.93
N VAL A 121 -0.53 -6.90 -10.99
CA VAL A 121 -0.77 -6.72 -9.54
C VAL A 121 -0.21 -5.39 -9.06
N TYR A 122 1.05 -5.12 -9.35
CA TYR A 122 1.71 -3.89 -8.91
C TYR A 122 1.22 -2.65 -9.67
N SER A 123 0.73 -2.82 -10.90
CA SER A 123 0.05 -1.74 -11.63
C SER A 123 -1.23 -1.29 -10.93
N GLU A 124 -2.01 -2.20 -10.34
CA GLU A 124 -3.18 -1.85 -9.52
C GLU A 124 -2.78 -1.08 -8.24
N GLY A 125 -1.57 -1.30 -7.73
CA GLY A 125 -1.01 -0.54 -6.60
C GLY A 125 -0.76 0.94 -6.91
N ASN A 126 -0.66 1.30 -8.18
CA ASN A 126 -0.52 2.69 -8.65
C ASN A 126 -1.88 3.37 -8.92
N ALA A 127 -3.00 2.76 -8.48
CA ALA A 127 -4.32 3.36 -8.65
C ALA A 127 -4.37 4.77 -8.06
N ASP A 128 -4.94 5.71 -8.82
CA ASP A 128 -5.01 7.12 -8.44
C ASP A 128 -6.44 7.65 -8.35
N TYR A 129 -6.65 8.60 -7.44
CA TYR A 129 -7.83 9.43 -7.33
C TYR A 129 -7.45 10.90 -7.48
N ALA A 130 -7.90 11.54 -8.54
CA ALA A 130 -7.63 12.96 -8.84
C ALA A 130 -6.12 13.33 -8.83
N GLY A 131 -5.28 12.43 -9.38
CA GLY A 131 -3.82 12.60 -9.44
C GLY A 131 -3.10 12.33 -8.12
N ARG A 132 -3.76 11.62 -7.19
CA ARG A 132 -3.20 11.18 -5.92
C ARG A 132 -3.31 9.67 -5.81
N THR A 133 -2.20 8.99 -5.61
CA THR A 133 -2.13 7.55 -5.38
C THR A 133 -2.80 7.18 -4.05
N VAL A 134 -3.59 6.09 -4.05
CA VAL A 134 -4.44 5.74 -2.90
C VAL A 134 -3.73 4.84 -1.87
N PHE A 135 -2.63 4.16 -2.24
CA PHE A 135 -1.92 3.20 -1.38
C PHE A 135 -0.62 3.73 -0.77
N THR A 136 -0.16 4.92 -1.18
CA THR A 136 1.15 5.47 -0.80
C THR A 136 1.14 6.35 0.46
N GLY A 137 0.07 6.27 1.25
CA GLY A 137 -0.06 7.03 2.49
C GLY A 137 -0.03 8.54 2.28
N TYR A 138 0.85 9.25 2.99
CA TYR A 138 0.98 10.71 2.86
C TYR A 138 1.69 11.17 1.59
N ARG A 139 2.39 10.27 0.88
CA ARG A 139 3.12 10.55 -0.36
C ARG A 139 2.27 10.32 -1.61
N THR A 140 1.11 10.92 -1.63
CA THR A 140 0.09 10.73 -2.68
C THR A 140 0.51 11.18 -4.09
N THR A 141 1.68 11.79 -4.27
CA THR A 141 2.20 12.26 -5.56
C THR A 141 3.21 11.31 -6.20
N SER A 142 3.61 10.26 -5.50
CA SER A 142 4.57 9.28 -5.96
C SER A 142 3.89 7.93 -6.17
N ASN A 143 4.28 7.20 -7.21
CA ASN A 143 3.77 5.86 -7.48
C ASN A 143 4.33 4.85 -6.49
N LEU A 144 3.62 3.74 -6.31
CA LEU A 144 4.04 2.63 -5.46
C LEU A 144 5.27 1.92 -6.03
N THR A 145 5.39 1.87 -7.35
CA THR A 145 6.48 1.21 -8.08
C THR A 145 7.32 2.22 -8.83
N PHE A 146 8.52 1.82 -9.21
CA PHE A 146 9.37 2.59 -10.10
C PHE A 146 8.80 2.61 -11.51
N ASP A 147 8.60 3.78 -12.09
CA ASP A 147 8.08 3.96 -13.46
C ASP A 147 9.15 3.82 -14.53
N VAL A 148 10.39 4.11 -14.15
CA VAL A 148 11.56 4.08 -15.00
C VAL A 148 12.65 3.31 -14.27
N SER A 149 13.46 2.56 -14.99
CA SER A 149 14.64 1.90 -14.43
C SER A 149 15.61 2.95 -13.90
N GLU A 150 15.93 2.89 -12.62
CA GLU A 150 16.82 3.81 -11.92
C GLU A 150 18.08 3.06 -11.48
N SER A 151 19.14 3.12 -12.31
CA SER A 151 20.37 2.38 -12.08
C SER A 151 21.32 3.02 -11.04
N GLU A 152 21.09 4.27 -10.68
CA GLU A 152 21.96 5.03 -9.76
C GLU A 152 21.32 5.26 -8.38
N THR A 153 20.05 4.88 -8.21
CA THR A 153 19.38 5.02 -6.93
C THR A 153 19.80 3.90 -5.99
N THR A 154 20.28 4.28 -4.81
CA THR A 154 20.75 3.35 -3.78
C THR A 154 19.99 3.56 -2.50
N TYR A 155 19.43 2.48 -1.99
CA TYR A 155 18.76 2.44 -0.67
C TYR A 155 19.52 1.53 0.29
N GLU A 156 19.66 2.00 1.52
CA GLU A 156 19.94 1.16 2.68
C GLU A 156 18.58 0.78 3.29
N ILE A 157 18.26 -0.50 3.32
CA ILE A 157 16.93 -1.03 3.69
C ILE A 157 17.07 -1.86 4.95
N SER A 158 16.26 -1.54 5.97
CA SER A 158 16.17 -2.32 7.20
C SER A 158 14.90 -3.16 7.20
N GLN A 159 15.07 -4.46 7.38
CA GLN A 159 13.98 -5.43 7.33
C GLN A 159 14.00 -6.35 8.55
N THR A 160 12.84 -6.61 9.12
CA THR A 160 12.68 -7.51 10.26
C THR A 160 11.95 -8.78 9.83
N PHE A 161 12.39 -9.93 10.37
CA PHE A 161 11.79 -11.24 10.13
C PHE A 161 11.65 -12.01 11.43
N THR A 162 10.90 -13.07 11.39
CA THR A 162 10.76 -14.03 12.48
C THR A 162 11.15 -15.43 12.04
N ALA A 163 11.37 -16.33 12.95
CA ALA A 163 11.66 -17.74 12.64
C ALA A 163 10.58 -18.43 11.78
N LYS A 164 9.37 -17.85 11.70
CA LYS A 164 8.27 -18.36 10.84
C LYS A 164 8.47 -17.99 9.37
N ASP A 165 9.26 -16.96 9.08
CA ASP A 165 9.56 -16.51 7.73
C ASP A 165 10.67 -17.33 7.09
N MET A 166 11.37 -18.18 7.89
CA MET A 166 12.34 -19.14 7.40
C MET A 166 11.64 -20.23 6.58
N GLN A 167 12.05 -20.36 5.32
CA GLN A 167 11.50 -21.30 4.36
C GLN A 167 12.45 -22.49 4.13
N GLU A 168 11.92 -23.71 4.08
CA GLU A 168 12.66 -24.88 3.58
C GLU A 168 12.66 -24.81 2.05
N HIS A 169 13.85 -24.70 1.44
CA HIS A 169 14.04 -24.75 0.00
C HIS A 169 14.65 -26.08 -0.41
N ARG A 170 14.06 -26.71 -1.43
CA ARG A 170 14.54 -27.96 -2.00
C ARG A 170 15.21 -27.71 -3.33
N TYR A 171 16.29 -28.39 -3.54
CA TYR A 171 17.07 -28.31 -4.76
C TYR A 171 17.70 -29.67 -5.06
N TYR A 172 18.20 -29.81 -6.26
CA TYR A 172 19.04 -30.96 -6.62
C TYR A 172 20.41 -30.49 -7.04
N THR A 173 21.42 -31.27 -6.72
CA THR A 173 22.81 -31.01 -7.11
C THR A 173 23.16 -31.87 -8.32
N GLY A 174 24.07 -31.36 -9.14
CA GLY A 174 24.53 -31.99 -10.35
C GLY A 174 23.78 -31.51 -11.59
N ASP A 175 24.56 -31.18 -12.61
CA ASP A 175 24.09 -30.75 -13.94
C ASP A 175 24.67 -31.70 -14.99
N VAL A 176 23.82 -32.49 -15.65
CA VAL A 176 24.28 -33.42 -16.68
C VAL A 176 24.67 -32.62 -17.93
N LYS A 177 25.99 -32.52 -18.16
CA LYS A 177 26.53 -31.89 -19.38
C LYS A 177 26.56 -32.92 -20.51
N VAL A 178 25.61 -32.81 -21.45
CA VAL A 178 25.54 -33.70 -22.62
C VAL A 178 26.57 -33.29 -23.65
N PRO A 179 27.60 -34.11 -23.95
CA PRO A 179 28.57 -33.80 -25.00
C PRO A 179 27.91 -33.74 -26.38
N ALA A 180 28.40 -32.85 -27.26
CA ALA A 180 27.87 -32.73 -28.61
C ALA A 180 28.04 -33.99 -29.45
N VAL A 181 29.03 -34.81 -29.14
CA VAL A 181 29.30 -36.10 -29.80
C VAL A 181 29.65 -37.13 -28.71
N ILE A 182 28.97 -38.28 -28.71
CA ILE A 182 29.22 -39.39 -27.78
C ILE A 182 29.66 -40.60 -28.60
N THR A 183 30.85 -41.10 -28.34
CA THR A 183 31.45 -42.28 -28.99
C THR A 183 31.81 -43.33 -27.94
N GLY A 184 32.20 -44.52 -28.35
CA GLY A 184 32.67 -45.57 -27.43
C GLY A 184 33.83 -45.11 -26.52
N ASP A 185 34.65 -44.14 -26.97
CA ASP A 185 35.76 -43.57 -26.21
C ASP A 185 35.34 -42.48 -25.23
N THR A 186 34.09 -41.98 -25.29
CA THR A 186 33.59 -40.97 -24.36
C THR A 186 33.51 -41.57 -22.94
N ALA A 187 33.89 -40.82 -21.92
CA ALA A 187 33.75 -41.25 -20.54
C ALA A 187 32.28 -41.50 -20.18
N ASP A 188 32.02 -42.37 -19.22
CA ASP A 188 30.68 -42.52 -18.67
C ASP A 188 30.24 -41.23 -17.98
N CYS A 189 28.94 -41.01 -17.93
CA CYS A 189 28.42 -39.91 -17.14
C CYS A 189 28.70 -40.17 -15.65
N ALA A 190 29.58 -39.38 -15.06
CA ALA A 190 29.95 -39.52 -13.64
C ALA A 190 29.20 -38.53 -12.76
N THR A 191 28.25 -37.73 -13.32
CA THR A 191 27.48 -36.75 -12.57
C THR A 191 26.54 -37.46 -11.61
N GLU A 192 26.78 -37.33 -10.31
CA GLU A 192 25.86 -37.76 -9.27
C GLU A 192 24.77 -36.68 -9.07
N ILE A 193 23.53 -37.11 -9.22
CA ILE A 193 22.39 -36.23 -8.98
C ILE A 193 21.81 -36.57 -7.63
N GLU A 194 21.82 -35.61 -6.70
CA GLU A 194 21.30 -35.78 -5.35
C GLU A 194 20.26 -34.68 -5.04
N GLN A 195 19.25 -35.05 -4.28
CA GLN A 195 18.24 -34.10 -3.79
C GLN A 195 18.58 -33.68 -2.36
N ASN A 196 18.64 -32.40 -2.12
CA ASN A 196 18.96 -31.80 -0.84
C ASN A 196 17.94 -30.70 -0.46
N ASN A 197 18.03 -30.23 0.76
CA ASN A 197 17.25 -29.10 1.25
C ASN A 197 18.10 -28.25 2.20
N TYR A 198 17.78 -26.97 2.25
CA TYR A 198 18.31 -26.05 3.25
C TYR A 198 17.20 -25.11 3.72
N ASP A 199 17.38 -24.53 4.91
CA ASP A 199 16.54 -23.46 5.41
C ASP A 199 17.09 -22.12 4.93
N ARG A 200 16.21 -21.23 4.43
CA ARG A 200 16.59 -19.91 3.96
C ARG A 200 15.66 -18.83 4.50
N LEU A 201 16.19 -17.62 4.58
CA LEU A 201 15.46 -16.38 4.70
C LEU A 201 15.60 -15.62 3.39
N ARG A 202 14.52 -15.11 2.84
CA ARG A 202 14.52 -14.38 1.58
C ARG A 202 14.23 -12.91 1.81
N LEU A 203 15.18 -12.05 1.45
CA LEU A 203 15.03 -10.60 1.54
C LEU A 203 13.99 -10.09 0.53
N ALA A 204 13.47 -8.88 0.73
CA ALA A 204 12.43 -8.33 -0.13
C ALA A 204 12.86 -8.10 -1.58
N TYR A 205 14.14 -7.86 -1.80
CA TYR A 205 14.72 -7.56 -3.11
C TYR A 205 15.77 -8.58 -3.51
N ASN A 206 16.04 -8.66 -4.80
CA ASN A 206 17.15 -9.38 -5.43
C ASN A 206 18.25 -8.37 -5.85
N ASN A 207 19.36 -8.90 -6.38
CA ASN A 207 20.52 -8.09 -6.81
C ASN A 207 20.93 -7.09 -5.73
N ILE A 208 21.28 -7.62 -4.56
CA ILE A 208 21.71 -6.87 -3.39
C ILE A 208 23.21 -6.68 -3.47
N ASP A 209 23.69 -5.47 -3.23
CA ASP A 209 25.11 -5.18 -3.27
C ASP A 209 25.84 -5.72 -2.05
N LYS A 210 25.24 -5.55 -0.86
CA LYS A 210 25.89 -5.91 0.41
C LYS A 210 24.87 -6.01 1.54
N ILE A 211 25.06 -6.97 2.46
CA ILE A 211 24.43 -6.92 3.79
C ILE A 211 25.32 -6.08 4.71
N SER A 212 24.76 -5.02 5.28
CA SER A 212 25.43 -4.15 6.25
C SER A 212 25.43 -4.76 7.66
N SER A 213 24.31 -5.34 8.08
CA SER A 213 24.18 -6.03 9.38
C SER A 213 23.13 -7.13 9.30
N LEU A 214 23.36 -8.20 10.07
CA LEU A 214 22.37 -9.23 10.38
C LEU A 214 22.48 -9.53 11.86
N GLU A 215 21.48 -9.07 12.61
CA GLU A 215 21.36 -9.26 14.04
C GLU A 215 20.19 -10.19 14.30
N ILE A 216 20.35 -11.14 15.21
CA ILE A 216 19.35 -12.17 15.50
C ILE A 216 19.20 -12.26 17.00
N SER A 217 18.00 -11.99 17.51
CA SER A 217 17.67 -12.11 18.91
C SER A 217 16.84 -13.36 19.18
N LEU A 218 17.14 -14.09 20.23
CA LEU A 218 16.44 -15.29 20.63
C LEU A 218 15.58 -15.06 21.87
N ASP A 219 14.52 -15.85 22.05
CA ASP A 219 13.61 -15.76 23.21
C ASP A 219 14.29 -15.96 24.57
N ASP A 220 15.45 -16.62 24.60
CA ASP A 220 16.24 -16.85 25.83
C ASP A 220 17.11 -15.65 26.23
N GLY A 221 17.06 -14.54 25.45
CA GLY A 221 17.84 -13.32 25.68
C GLY A 221 19.27 -13.41 25.16
N SER A 222 19.60 -14.38 24.33
CA SER A 222 20.86 -14.43 23.60
C SER A 222 20.73 -13.70 22.26
N ASP A 223 21.77 -12.93 21.91
CA ASP A 223 21.88 -12.27 20.62
C ASP A 223 22.95 -12.95 19.78
N ILE A 224 22.65 -13.14 18.50
CA ILE A 224 23.60 -13.67 17.51
C ILE A 224 23.92 -12.55 16.53
N THR A 225 25.20 -12.22 16.44
CA THR A 225 25.72 -11.20 15.51
C THR A 225 26.47 -11.91 14.39
N VAL A 226 26.12 -11.55 13.15
CA VAL A 226 26.79 -12.06 11.95
C VAL A 226 27.68 -10.95 11.41
N ASP A 227 28.99 -11.15 11.52
CA ASP A 227 30.00 -10.22 10.96
C ASP A 227 30.39 -10.68 9.56
N MET A 228 29.81 -10.05 8.54
CA MET A 228 30.08 -10.36 7.13
C MET A 228 31.52 -10.03 6.72
N ALA A 229 32.16 -9.04 7.36
CA ALA A 229 33.54 -8.64 7.05
C ALA A 229 34.57 -9.59 7.67
N ALA A 230 34.32 -10.05 8.89
CA ALA A 230 35.18 -11.03 9.58
C ALA A 230 34.90 -12.47 9.13
N GLY A 231 33.74 -12.72 8.52
CA GLY A 231 33.31 -14.08 8.13
C GLY A 231 32.94 -14.96 9.32
N THR A 232 32.47 -14.38 10.44
CA THR A 232 32.22 -15.07 11.69
C THR A 232 30.80 -14.85 12.22
N ILE A 233 30.29 -15.88 12.90
CA ILE A 233 29.01 -15.84 13.60
C ILE A 233 29.26 -15.98 15.09
N THR A 234 28.85 -15.00 15.88
CA THR A 234 29.06 -15.01 17.33
C THR A 234 27.73 -14.91 18.07
N SER A 235 27.57 -15.70 19.14
CA SER A 235 26.47 -15.53 20.08
C SER A 235 26.95 -14.82 21.32
N SER A 236 26.19 -13.85 21.78
CA SER A 236 26.42 -13.17 23.05
C SER A 236 25.24 -13.39 24.00
N VAL A 237 25.56 -13.65 25.26
CA VAL A 237 24.58 -13.78 26.36
C VAL A 237 25.03 -12.93 27.52
N ILE A 238 24.16 -12.08 28.02
CA ILE A 238 24.41 -11.34 29.26
C ILE A 238 24.16 -12.28 30.45
N SER A 239 25.18 -12.52 31.25
CA SER A 239 25.11 -13.33 32.47
C SER A 239 25.72 -12.57 33.67
N GLU A 240 25.29 -12.88 34.90
CA GLU A 240 25.90 -12.34 36.11
C GLU A 240 27.12 -13.19 36.50
N ASP A 241 28.22 -12.55 36.82
CA ASP A 241 29.37 -13.24 37.37
C ASP A 241 29.18 -13.57 38.87
N SER A 242 30.18 -14.19 39.51
CA SER A 242 30.13 -14.57 40.91
C SER A 242 30.04 -13.36 41.89
N ASP A 243 30.33 -12.15 41.42
CA ASP A 243 30.32 -10.91 42.19
C ASP A 243 29.02 -10.09 41.92
N GLY A 244 28.16 -10.57 40.98
CA GLY A 244 26.88 -9.96 40.63
C GLY A 244 27.01 -8.86 39.57
N ASP A 245 28.17 -8.80 38.89
CA ASP A 245 28.37 -7.89 37.77
C ASP A 245 27.91 -8.57 36.46
N GLU A 246 27.23 -7.80 35.58
CA GLU A 246 26.83 -8.26 34.26
C GLU A 246 28.08 -8.46 33.38
N ILE A 247 28.25 -9.68 32.88
CA ILE A 247 29.29 -10.02 31.89
C ILE A 247 28.66 -10.56 30.61
N GLU A 248 29.20 -10.12 29.50
CA GLU A 248 28.86 -10.67 28.19
C GLU A 248 29.71 -11.91 27.92
N VAL A 249 29.06 -13.05 27.71
CA VAL A 249 29.72 -14.30 27.30
C VAL A 249 29.53 -14.46 25.81
N VAL A 250 30.64 -14.40 25.06
CA VAL A 250 30.65 -14.55 23.59
C VAL A 250 31.09 -15.97 23.23
N ALA A 251 30.33 -16.64 22.39
CA ALA A 251 30.64 -17.95 21.83
C ALA A 251 30.69 -17.88 20.29
N ASP A 252 31.67 -18.53 19.71
CA ASP A 252 31.75 -18.73 18.26
C ASP A 252 30.74 -19.82 17.85
N LEU A 253 29.83 -19.49 16.91
CA LEU A 253 28.80 -20.39 16.40
C LEU A 253 29.12 -20.91 15.00
N GLY A 254 30.06 -20.30 14.28
CA GLY A 254 30.39 -20.74 12.93
C GLY A 254 30.85 -19.62 12.00
N THR A 255 30.70 -19.85 10.71
CA THR A 255 31.21 -18.99 9.66
C THR A 255 30.12 -18.45 8.75
N VAL A 256 30.36 -17.28 8.17
CA VAL A 256 29.49 -16.70 7.14
C VAL A 256 30.28 -16.48 5.86
N SER A 257 29.65 -16.79 4.73
CA SER A 257 30.21 -16.64 3.39
C SER A 257 29.22 -15.88 2.49
N SER A 258 29.74 -15.02 1.61
CA SER A 258 28.93 -14.31 0.60
C SER A 258 29.39 -14.70 -0.79
N TYR A 259 28.44 -14.93 -1.69
CA TYR A 259 28.68 -15.24 -3.09
C TYR A 259 27.76 -14.38 -3.97
N ALA A 260 28.26 -13.92 -5.12
CA ALA A 260 27.44 -13.14 -6.02
C ALA A 260 26.31 -13.94 -6.64
N THR A 261 26.57 -15.22 -6.99
CA THR A 261 25.56 -16.11 -7.60
C THR A 261 25.65 -17.54 -7.05
N TYR A 262 24.63 -18.34 -7.32
CA TYR A 262 24.63 -19.77 -7.02
C TYR A 262 25.72 -20.55 -7.77
N GLU A 263 26.04 -20.15 -9.00
CA GLU A 263 27.12 -20.74 -9.80
C GLU A 263 28.49 -20.50 -9.15
N GLU A 264 28.76 -19.31 -8.65
CA GLU A 264 29.99 -19.00 -7.93
C GLU A 264 30.10 -19.82 -6.65
N TRP A 265 29.01 -19.98 -5.90
CA TRP A 265 28.98 -20.84 -4.72
C TRP A 265 29.30 -22.30 -5.09
N GLU A 266 28.65 -22.84 -6.13
CA GLU A 266 28.89 -24.21 -6.60
C GLU A 266 30.34 -24.41 -7.07
N GLU A 267 30.91 -23.44 -7.79
CA GLU A 267 32.29 -23.50 -8.25
C GLU A 267 33.29 -23.46 -7.09
N SER A 268 33.03 -22.68 -6.04
CA SER A 268 33.94 -22.51 -4.90
C SER A 268 33.94 -23.70 -3.94
N VAL A 269 32.78 -24.32 -3.71
CA VAL A 269 32.61 -25.43 -2.74
C VAL A 269 32.59 -26.79 -3.43
N GLY A 270 32.35 -26.82 -4.76
CA GLY A 270 32.22 -28.06 -5.55
C GLY A 270 30.85 -28.73 -5.46
N SER A 271 29.96 -28.18 -4.64
CA SER A 271 28.56 -28.63 -4.54
C SER A 271 27.72 -27.54 -3.82
N LEU A 272 26.44 -27.44 -4.12
CA LEU A 272 25.53 -26.54 -3.43
C LEU A 272 25.14 -27.10 -2.04
N THR A 273 26.11 -27.31 -1.15
CA THR A 273 25.88 -27.82 0.21
C THR A 273 26.38 -26.81 1.23
N VAL A 274 25.53 -26.47 2.20
CA VAL A 274 25.88 -25.62 3.31
C VAL A 274 26.36 -26.46 4.50
N ASN A 275 27.43 -26.08 5.18
CA ASN A 275 27.88 -26.76 6.40
C ASN A 275 26.87 -26.50 7.53
N ASN A 276 26.87 -27.39 8.53
CA ASN A 276 25.87 -27.31 9.63
C ASN A 276 25.96 -25.99 10.42
N ASP A 277 27.15 -25.41 10.53
CA ASP A 277 27.53 -24.23 11.30
C ASP A 277 27.86 -23.02 10.40
N GLU A 278 27.30 -22.98 9.19
CA GLU A 278 27.58 -21.92 8.20
C GLU A 278 26.30 -21.15 7.86
N ILE A 279 26.47 -19.86 7.60
CA ILE A 279 25.47 -19.01 6.93
C ILE A 279 26.03 -18.61 5.57
N VAL A 280 25.25 -18.82 4.52
CA VAL A 280 25.64 -18.43 3.15
C VAL A 280 24.67 -17.37 2.65
N PHE A 281 25.23 -16.27 2.16
CA PHE A 281 24.48 -15.21 1.52
C PHE A 281 24.68 -15.23 0.01
N ILE A 282 23.58 -15.17 -0.76
CA ILE A 282 23.60 -15.08 -2.23
C ILE A 282 23.06 -13.71 -2.66
N GLU A 283 23.94 -12.88 -3.21
CA GLU A 283 23.65 -11.48 -3.55
C GLU A 283 22.59 -11.35 -4.67
N SER A 284 22.74 -12.15 -5.74
CA SER A 284 21.83 -12.09 -6.90
C SER A 284 20.38 -12.42 -6.56
N THR A 285 20.16 -13.32 -5.61
CA THR A 285 18.81 -13.73 -5.19
C THR A 285 18.38 -13.09 -3.87
N GLY A 286 19.27 -12.41 -3.14
CA GLY A 286 18.98 -11.83 -1.83
C GLY A 286 18.51 -12.91 -0.84
N GLU A 287 19.21 -14.03 -0.77
CA GLU A 287 18.87 -15.15 0.10
C GLU A 287 19.96 -15.37 1.15
N VAL A 288 19.52 -15.55 2.38
CA VAL A 288 20.35 -15.96 3.51
C VAL A 288 20.05 -17.41 3.81
N ILE A 289 20.99 -18.29 3.57
CA ILE A 289 20.89 -19.73 3.70
C ILE A 289 21.55 -20.16 5.01
N PHE A 290 20.86 -20.97 5.79
CA PHE A 290 21.33 -21.39 7.11
C PHE A 290 21.71 -22.87 7.11
N GLY A 291 22.85 -23.17 7.71
CA GLY A 291 23.25 -24.54 8.05
C GLY A 291 22.26 -25.17 9.03
N LYS A 292 22.18 -26.49 9.00
CA LYS A 292 21.14 -27.24 9.71
C LYS A 292 21.16 -27.04 11.24
N GLU A 293 22.33 -26.91 11.86
CA GLU A 293 22.45 -26.70 13.31
C GLU A 293 22.01 -25.28 13.68
N ILE A 294 22.43 -24.29 12.90
CA ILE A 294 22.01 -22.89 13.06
C ILE A 294 20.50 -22.77 12.84
N ALA A 295 19.95 -23.30 11.74
CA ALA A 295 18.52 -23.25 11.45
C ALA A 295 17.67 -23.88 12.56
N THR A 296 18.15 -24.98 13.13
CA THR A 296 17.46 -25.65 14.25
C THR A 296 17.46 -24.78 15.50
N THR A 297 18.59 -24.16 15.83
CA THR A 297 18.73 -23.24 16.96
C THR A 297 17.80 -22.02 16.80
N LEU A 298 17.79 -21.42 15.62
CA LEU A 298 16.95 -20.24 15.30
C LEU A 298 15.45 -20.55 15.39
N ARG A 299 15.02 -21.71 14.89
CA ARG A 299 13.61 -22.14 14.98
C ARG A 299 13.18 -22.43 16.41
N HIS A 300 14.03 -23.11 17.21
CA HIS A 300 13.72 -23.44 18.59
C HIS A 300 13.74 -22.22 19.50
N GLY A 301 14.62 -21.25 19.23
CA GLY A 301 14.72 -20.00 19.98
C GLY A 301 13.72 -18.93 19.53
N ASN A 302 12.77 -19.23 18.62
CA ASN A 302 11.85 -18.25 18.02
C ASN A 302 12.55 -16.98 17.56
N ALA A 303 13.64 -17.11 16.82
CA ALA A 303 14.51 -16.03 16.42
C ALA A 303 13.75 -14.85 15.77
N GLU A 304 14.10 -13.64 16.19
CA GLU A 304 13.76 -12.40 15.51
C GLU A 304 15.00 -11.90 14.79
N PHE A 305 14.87 -11.59 13.51
CA PHE A 305 15.96 -11.14 12.66
C PHE A 305 15.79 -9.67 12.36
N GLN A 306 16.85 -8.91 12.50
CA GLN A 306 16.96 -7.56 11.98
C GLN A 306 18.13 -7.51 10.99
N THR A 307 17.83 -7.25 9.74
CA THR A 307 18.86 -7.15 8.70
C THR A 307 18.81 -5.80 8.02
N THR A 308 19.98 -5.25 7.77
CA THR A 308 20.13 -4.03 6.97
C THR A 308 21.04 -4.34 5.80
N TYR A 309 20.59 -3.98 4.60
CA TYR A 309 21.29 -4.25 3.37
C TYR A 309 21.21 -3.07 2.39
N ILE A 310 22.16 -3.01 1.48
CA ILE A 310 22.27 -1.98 0.45
C ILE A 310 21.85 -2.59 -0.89
N LYS A 311 21.00 -1.89 -1.61
CA LYS A 311 20.63 -2.21 -2.99
C LYS A 311 20.76 -0.98 -3.86
N THR A 312 21.53 -1.13 -4.95
CA THR A 312 21.66 -0.13 -6.02
C THR A 312 20.94 -0.61 -7.27
N GLY A 313 20.24 0.30 -7.91
CA GLY A 313 19.49 0.02 -9.14
C GLY A 313 18.15 -0.67 -8.88
N PHE A 314 17.11 -0.10 -9.48
CA PHE A 314 15.76 -0.62 -9.43
C PHE A 314 15.18 -0.71 -10.84
N GLU A 315 14.47 -1.79 -11.11
CA GLU A 315 13.82 -2.01 -12.40
C GLU A 315 12.40 -1.43 -12.42
N VAL A 316 11.88 -1.25 -13.64
CA VAL A 316 10.49 -0.82 -13.83
C VAL A 316 9.55 -1.86 -13.22
N GLY A 317 8.62 -1.40 -12.40
CA GLY A 317 7.63 -2.26 -11.73
C GLY A 317 8.07 -2.80 -10.37
N GLU A 318 9.34 -2.64 -9.96
CA GLU A 318 9.74 -2.95 -8.59
C GLU A 318 9.07 -2.01 -7.60
N ALA A 319 8.67 -2.55 -6.44
CA ALA A 319 8.07 -1.77 -5.37
C ALA A 319 9.11 -0.84 -4.74
N ARG A 320 8.70 0.38 -4.38
CA ARG A 320 9.58 1.35 -3.71
C ARG A 320 9.73 0.99 -2.23
N PRO A 321 10.97 0.91 -1.69
CA PRO A 321 11.22 0.50 -0.31
C PRO A 321 10.54 1.37 0.74
N GLU A 322 10.43 2.67 0.49
CA GLU A 322 9.89 3.66 1.44
C GLU A 322 8.43 3.44 1.84
N TYR A 323 7.69 2.59 1.15
CA TYR A 323 6.31 2.25 1.48
C TYR A 323 6.17 0.97 2.31
N TYR A 324 7.24 0.19 2.40
CA TYR A 324 7.23 -1.14 3.02
C TYR A 324 8.15 -1.25 4.23
N TYR A 325 9.30 -0.60 4.19
CA TYR A 325 10.39 -0.78 5.15
C TYR A 325 10.92 0.55 5.65
N ASP A 326 11.56 0.50 6.81
CA ASP A 326 12.46 1.57 7.21
C ASP A 326 13.65 1.55 6.25
N CYS A 327 13.89 2.67 5.58
CA CYS A 327 14.95 2.74 4.60
C CYS A 327 15.54 4.15 4.53
N ARG A 328 16.73 4.22 3.96
CA ARG A 328 17.49 5.45 3.78
C ARG A 328 17.95 5.56 2.33
N ASP A 329 17.60 6.64 1.66
CA ASP A 329 18.16 6.95 0.35
C ASP A 329 19.58 7.48 0.52
N VAL A 330 20.56 6.70 0.04
CA VAL A 330 21.98 6.98 0.14
C VAL A 330 22.65 7.18 -1.22
N SER A 331 21.86 7.43 -2.26
CA SER A 331 22.32 7.56 -3.66
C SER A 331 23.46 8.58 -3.83
N ASN A 332 23.51 9.64 -3.00
CA ASN A 332 24.54 10.67 -3.03
C ASN A 332 25.55 10.53 -1.90
N CYS A 333 25.59 9.41 -1.21
CA CYS A 333 26.35 9.21 0.02
C CYS A 333 27.39 8.09 -0.07
N LEU A 334 27.63 7.54 -1.26
CA LEU A 334 28.58 6.46 -1.48
C LEU A 334 29.98 7.01 -1.73
N ASP A 335 30.99 6.31 -1.23
CA ASP A 335 32.39 6.55 -1.52
C ASP A 335 32.83 5.90 -2.85
N GLU A 336 34.12 6.02 -3.22
CA GLU A 336 34.67 5.42 -4.44
C GLU A 336 34.63 3.87 -4.45
N ASN A 337 34.38 3.24 -3.30
CA ASN A 337 34.29 1.79 -3.15
C ASN A 337 32.85 1.29 -3.12
N GLY A 338 31.86 2.20 -3.12
CA GLY A 338 30.46 1.86 -2.98
C GLY A 338 30.00 1.69 -1.52
N ASP A 339 30.84 2.03 -0.53
CA ASP A 339 30.48 2.05 0.87
C ASP A 339 29.84 3.40 1.26
N ILE A 340 28.97 3.38 2.28
CA ILE A 340 28.32 4.60 2.75
C ILE A 340 29.33 5.47 3.51
N ASP A 341 29.59 6.67 2.98
CA ASP A 341 30.38 7.69 3.66
C ASP A 341 29.52 8.37 4.74
N SER A 342 29.91 8.21 6.01
CA SER A 342 29.17 8.73 7.15
C SER A 342 29.00 10.25 7.13
N ASP A 343 30.02 11.01 6.65
CA ASP A 343 29.97 12.47 6.58
C ASP A 343 29.01 12.95 5.47
N LEU A 344 28.94 12.22 4.36
CA LEU A 344 28.00 12.49 3.27
C LEU A 344 26.59 12.05 3.66
N ALA A 345 26.45 10.90 4.32
CA ALA A 345 25.17 10.39 4.77
C ALA A 345 24.50 11.32 5.79
N GLU A 346 25.25 11.91 6.74
CA GLU A 346 24.71 12.91 7.68
C GLU A 346 24.14 14.15 6.97
N ARG A 347 24.65 14.48 5.78
CA ARG A 347 24.28 15.71 5.05
C ARG A 347 23.23 15.50 3.97
N TYR A 348 23.24 14.37 3.29
CA TYR A 348 22.50 14.16 2.04
C TYR A 348 21.55 12.97 2.07
N ALA A 349 21.70 12.05 3.02
CA ALA A 349 20.81 10.92 3.11
C ALA A 349 19.39 11.36 3.50
N VAL A 350 18.39 10.68 2.97
CA VAL A 350 16.99 10.93 3.28
C VAL A 350 16.42 9.70 3.97
N ASP A 351 16.11 9.85 5.25
CA ASP A 351 15.54 8.78 6.05
C ASP A 351 14.04 8.65 5.82
N TYR A 352 13.58 7.45 5.63
CA TYR A 352 12.19 7.06 5.49
C TYR A 352 11.83 6.05 6.56
N THR A 353 11.02 6.49 7.51
CA THR A 353 10.52 5.61 8.58
C THR A 353 9.11 5.16 8.23
N LYS A 354 8.90 3.85 8.27
CA LYS A 354 7.57 3.27 8.09
C LYS A 354 6.75 3.45 9.36
N GLU A 355 5.85 4.40 9.33
CA GLU A 355 4.85 4.62 10.36
C GLU A 355 3.44 4.36 9.83
N ASP A 356 2.50 4.11 10.73
CA ASP A 356 1.09 4.04 10.36
C ASP A 356 0.60 5.44 9.92
N GLN A 357 0.47 5.61 8.62
CA GLN A 357 0.05 6.86 8.00
C GLN A 357 -1.46 6.85 7.84
N ILE A 358 -2.17 7.61 8.67
CA ILE A 358 -3.62 7.64 8.67
C ILE A 358 -4.12 8.96 8.06
N ILE A 359 -4.81 8.87 6.93
CA ILE A 359 -5.53 10.00 6.31
C ILE A 359 -6.97 9.97 6.77
N GLU A 360 -7.40 11.01 7.48
CA GLU A 360 -8.74 11.09 8.05
C GLU A 360 -9.55 12.25 7.44
N TYR A 361 -10.79 11.98 7.09
CA TYR A 361 -11.78 13.01 6.76
C TYR A 361 -12.71 13.28 7.94
N THR A 362 -12.97 14.56 8.22
CA THR A 362 -13.99 14.96 9.20
C THR A 362 -15.36 14.91 8.53
N ILE A 363 -16.17 13.91 8.87
CA ILE A 363 -17.45 13.61 8.24
C ILE A 363 -18.67 14.03 9.06
N ALA A 364 -18.47 14.37 10.33
CA ALA A 364 -19.50 14.94 11.21
C ALA A 364 -18.82 15.61 12.40
N THR A 365 -19.61 16.29 13.26
CA THR A 365 -19.11 16.91 14.50
C THR A 365 -18.40 15.87 15.36
N ASN A 366 -17.11 16.06 15.64
CA ASN A 366 -16.25 15.17 16.40
C ASN A 366 -16.16 13.73 15.84
N THR A 367 -16.44 13.54 14.55
CA THR A 367 -16.33 12.23 13.90
C THR A 367 -15.35 12.33 12.74
N ARG A 368 -14.23 11.63 12.86
CA ARG A 368 -13.25 11.45 11.80
C ARG A 368 -13.31 10.02 11.29
N MET A 369 -13.00 9.82 10.04
CA MET A 369 -12.99 8.53 9.39
C MET A 369 -11.69 8.35 8.63
N PRO A 370 -10.90 7.31 8.92
CA PRO A 370 -9.76 6.95 8.09
C PRO A 370 -10.24 6.43 6.74
N VAL A 371 -9.55 6.84 5.68
CA VAL A 371 -9.95 6.51 4.29
C VAL A 371 -8.85 5.81 3.50
N ASN A 372 -7.60 5.86 3.98
CA ASN A 372 -6.49 5.24 3.27
C ASN A 372 -6.27 3.79 3.70
N THR A 373 -5.77 3.00 2.76
CA THR A 373 -5.19 1.67 2.96
C THR A 373 -3.72 1.78 2.58
N GLN A 374 -2.80 1.29 3.41
CA GLN A 374 -1.38 1.33 3.09
C GLN A 374 -0.99 0.17 2.18
N ALA A 375 -0.01 0.40 1.31
CA ALA A 375 0.49 -0.64 0.40
C ALA A 375 1.00 -1.87 1.16
N SER A 376 1.71 -1.68 2.26
CA SER A 376 2.25 -2.76 3.09
C SER A 376 1.19 -3.69 3.69
N ASP A 377 -0.06 -3.24 3.80
CA ASP A 377 -1.14 -4.05 4.36
C ASP A 377 -1.73 -5.02 3.33
N VAL A 378 -1.52 -4.75 2.04
CA VAL A 378 -2.19 -5.46 0.93
C VAL A 378 -1.21 -6.04 -0.07
N PHE A 379 -0.26 -5.22 -0.56
CA PHE A 379 0.71 -5.62 -1.56
C PHE A 379 1.95 -6.15 -0.84
N ASP A 380 2.20 -7.45 -0.99
CA ASP A 380 3.39 -8.08 -0.42
C ASP A 380 4.52 -8.06 -1.47
N THR A 381 5.71 -7.59 -1.10
CA THR A 381 6.88 -7.58 -2.00
C THR A 381 7.30 -8.99 -2.42
N SER A 382 6.91 -10.00 -1.65
CA SER A 382 7.19 -11.41 -1.97
C SER A 382 6.42 -11.94 -3.17
N ILE A 383 5.31 -11.30 -3.60
CA ILE A 383 4.49 -11.78 -4.74
C ILE A 383 5.32 -11.87 -6.02
N GLN A 384 6.08 -10.83 -6.34
CA GLN A 384 6.95 -10.80 -7.52
C GLN A 384 8.05 -11.85 -7.42
N ARG A 385 8.66 -11.96 -6.23
CA ARG A 385 9.71 -12.92 -5.94
C ARG A 385 9.24 -14.38 -6.04
N ASP A 386 8.05 -14.69 -5.53
CA ASP A 386 7.45 -16.01 -5.61
C ASP A 386 7.22 -16.45 -7.06
N VAL A 387 6.77 -15.53 -7.91
CA VAL A 387 6.58 -15.82 -9.33
C VAL A 387 7.91 -15.94 -10.06
N GLN A 388 8.91 -15.10 -9.75
CA GLN A 388 10.22 -15.22 -10.37
C GLN A 388 10.86 -16.59 -10.07
N GLU A 389 10.81 -17.04 -8.83
CA GLU A 389 11.31 -18.37 -8.45
C GLU A 389 10.55 -19.50 -9.13
N MET A 390 9.22 -19.40 -9.29
CA MET A 390 8.47 -20.36 -10.08
C MET A 390 8.94 -20.39 -11.53
N ILE A 391 9.25 -19.23 -12.12
CA ILE A 391 9.81 -19.14 -13.48
C ILE A 391 11.14 -19.91 -13.55
N ASP A 392 12.04 -19.68 -12.60
CA ASP A 392 13.36 -20.29 -12.58
C ASP A 392 13.29 -21.82 -12.42
N VAL A 393 12.45 -22.30 -11.51
CA VAL A 393 12.25 -23.76 -11.30
C VAL A 393 11.64 -24.44 -12.52
N VAL A 394 10.67 -23.79 -13.19
CA VAL A 394 10.09 -24.34 -14.44
C VAL A 394 11.11 -24.35 -15.57
N GLN A 395 11.94 -23.30 -15.70
CA GLN A 395 13.00 -23.27 -16.72
C GLN A 395 14.02 -24.39 -16.51
N LYS A 396 14.42 -24.64 -15.24
CA LYS A 396 15.29 -25.78 -14.92
C LYS A 396 14.66 -27.12 -15.29
N ALA A 397 13.37 -27.30 -15.01
CA ALA A 397 12.67 -28.53 -15.41
C ALA A 397 12.60 -28.70 -16.93
N ILE A 398 12.32 -27.63 -17.69
CA ILE A 398 12.34 -27.68 -19.16
C ILE A 398 13.73 -28.05 -19.67
N GLN A 399 14.79 -27.43 -19.15
CA GLN A 399 16.17 -27.73 -19.53
C GLN A 399 16.55 -29.19 -19.25
N ALA A 400 16.13 -29.75 -18.11
CA ALA A 400 16.38 -31.14 -17.78
C ALA A 400 15.68 -32.10 -18.75
N HIS A 401 14.42 -31.86 -19.12
CA HIS A 401 13.71 -32.63 -20.14
C HIS A 401 14.31 -32.48 -21.52
N ASP A 402 14.77 -31.28 -21.92
CA ASP A 402 15.44 -31.04 -23.20
C ASP A 402 16.72 -31.89 -23.34
N LYS A 403 17.46 -32.11 -22.25
CA LYS A 403 18.62 -33.01 -22.22
C LYS A 403 18.24 -34.46 -22.49
N VAL A 404 17.17 -34.95 -21.86
CA VAL A 404 16.64 -36.31 -22.10
C VAL A 404 16.26 -36.47 -23.56
N ASP A 405 15.49 -35.52 -24.12
CA ASP A 405 15.06 -35.51 -25.51
C ASP A 405 16.25 -35.46 -26.49
N GLN A 406 17.28 -34.69 -26.16
CA GLN A 406 18.51 -34.62 -26.94
C GLN A 406 19.21 -35.96 -27.00
N ILE A 407 19.41 -36.62 -25.85
CA ILE A 407 20.06 -37.92 -25.78
C ILE A 407 19.23 -38.99 -26.51
N GLU A 408 17.91 -39.01 -26.35
CA GLU A 408 17.03 -39.93 -27.07
C GLU A 408 17.08 -39.74 -28.61
N LYS A 409 17.21 -38.51 -29.09
CA LYS A 409 17.41 -38.21 -30.51
C LYS A 409 18.74 -38.75 -31.00
N MET A 410 19.84 -38.54 -30.21
CA MET A 410 21.17 -39.07 -30.53
C MET A 410 21.15 -40.59 -30.62
N MET A 411 20.45 -41.30 -29.70
CA MET A 411 20.33 -42.76 -29.73
C MET A 411 19.64 -43.31 -31.00
N LYS A 412 18.84 -42.49 -31.68
CA LYS A 412 18.12 -42.85 -32.90
C LYS A 412 18.94 -42.58 -34.16
N GLU A 413 20.04 -41.87 -34.09
CA GLU A 413 20.90 -41.54 -35.21
C GLU A 413 21.81 -42.68 -35.63
N GLU A 414 21.97 -42.92 -36.95
CA GLU A 414 22.77 -44.02 -37.49
C GLU A 414 24.25 -43.99 -37.06
N GLN A 415 24.79 -42.81 -36.80
CA GLN A 415 26.18 -42.62 -36.37
C GLN A 415 26.47 -43.20 -35.00
N TYR A 416 25.46 -43.39 -34.15
CA TYR A 416 25.58 -43.96 -32.83
C TYR A 416 24.99 -45.38 -32.70
N ALA A 417 24.85 -46.08 -33.84
CA ALA A 417 24.26 -47.44 -33.85
C ALA A 417 25.16 -48.53 -33.28
N ASP A 418 26.43 -48.22 -33.08
CA ASP A 418 27.39 -49.16 -32.48
C ASP A 418 27.09 -49.43 -30.99
N LYS A 419 27.39 -50.61 -30.54
CA LYS A 419 27.01 -51.08 -29.22
C LYS A 419 27.70 -50.29 -28.07
N GLU A 420 28.91 -49.77 -28.34
CA GLU A 420 29.70 -49.04 -27.35
C GLU A 420 29.14 -47.63 -27.18
N SER A 421 28.84 -46.91 -28.26
CA SER A 421 28.19 -45.58 -28.21
C SER A 421 26.79 -45.66 -27.60
N GLN A 422 26.00 -46.70 -27.90
CA GLN A 422 24.68 -46.90 -27.26
C GLN A 422 24.80 -47.12 -25.77
N ALA A 423 25.79 -47.90 -25.30
CA ALA A 423 26.02 -48.09 -23.87
C ALA A 423 26.39 -46.77 -23.15
N LYS A 424 27.18 -45.90 -23.77
CA LYS A 424 27.52 -44.59 -23.22
C LYS A 424 26.31 -43.68 -23.18
N LEU A 425 25.57 -43.59 -24.29
CA LEU A 425 24.32 -42.80 -24.37
C LEU A 425 23.33 -43.23 -23.29
N GLN A 426 23.26 -44.53 -22.97
CA GLN A 426 22.39 -45.05 -21.90
C GLN A 426 22.81 -44.50 -20.51
N THR A 427 24.11 -44.39 -20.21
CA THR A 427 24.56 -43.83 -18.92
C THR A 427 24.20 -42.34 -18.78
N TYR A 428 24.33 -41.59 -19.88
CA TYR A 428 23.87 -40.18 -19.91
C TYR A 428 22.34 -40.07 -19.83
N LEU A 429 21.59 -40.96 -20.48
CA LEU A 429 20.14 -40.98 -20.41
C LEU A 429 19.65 -41.29 -19.00
N ASP A 430 20.25 -42.28 -18.33
CA ASP A 430 19.88 -42.64 -16.95
C ASP A 430 20.13 -41.48 -15.99
N ALA A 431 21.26 -40.74 -16.13
CA ALA A 431 21.57 -39.58 -15.33
C ALA A 431 20.62 -38.39 -15.63
N ALA A 432 20.39 -38.08 -16.93
CA ALA A 432 19.50 -37.02 -17.34
C ALA A 432 18.03 -37.29 -16.95
N THR A 433 17.59 -38.54 -17.01
CA THR A 433 16.24 -38.91 -16.55
C THR A 433 16.09 -38.69 -15.06
N LYS A 434 17.12 -39.07 -14.26
CA LYS A 434 17.13 -38.80 -12.82
C LYS A 434 17.11 -37.31 -12.49
N GLU A 435 17.84 -36.49 -13.27
CA GLU A 435 17.82 -35.02 -13.17
C GLU A 435 16.41 -34.45 -13.46
N ALA A 436 15.76 -34.94 -14.55
CA ALA A 436 14.42 -34.52 -14.92
C ALA A 436 13.37 -34.93 -13.86
N ASP A 437 13.46 -36.15 -13.31
CA ASP A 437 12.55 -36.62 -12.25
C ASP A 437 12.67 -35.72 -10.99
N TYR A 438 13.89 -35.35 -10.60
CA TYR A 438 14.10 -34.48 -9.45
C TYR A 438 13.67 -33.01 -9.73
N ALA A 439 13.87 -32.53 -10.97
CA ALA A 439 13.38 -31.23 -11.38
C ALA A 439 11.85 -31.15 -11.34
N ASP A 440 11.15 -32.21 -11.76
CA ASP A 440 9.68 -32.29 -11.69
C ASP A 440 9.18 -32.40 -10.25
N ASP A 441 9.83 -33.19 -9.38
CA ASP A 441 9.48 -33.24 -7.95
C ASP A 441 9.67 -31.90 -7.26
N ASN A 442 10.77 -31.21 -7.56
CA ASN A 442 11.02 -29.85 -7.05
C ASN A 442 9.97 -28.86 -7.55
N LEU A 443 9.66 -28.88 -8.84
CA LEU A 443 8.63 -28.04 -9.46
C LEU A 443 7.26 -28.25 -8.80
N GLN A 444 6.83 -29.50 -8.60
CA GLN A 444 5.55 -29.80 -7.97
C GLN A 444 5.48 -29.26 -6.53
N LYS A 445 6.56 -29.43 -5.76
CA LYS A 445 6.64 -28.94 -4.38
C LYS A 445 6.66 -27.42 -4.32
N THR A 446 7.41 -26.76 -5.19
CA THR A 446 7.45 -25.29 -5.32
C THR A 446 6.07 -24.73 -5.64
N TYR A 447 5.37 -25.29 -6.62
CA TYR A 447 4.00 -24.85 -6.90
C TYR A 447 3.06 -25.07 -5.71
N SER A 448 3.18 -26.19 -4.99
CA SER A 448 2.33 -26.46 -3.82
C SER A 448 2.58 -25.47 -2.68
N GLN A 449 3.81 -25.06 -2.46
CA GLN A 449 4.19 -24.04 -1.50
C GLN A 449 3.61 -22.68 -1.88
N TYR A 450 3.78 -22.25 -3.14
CA TYR A 450 3.32 -20.96 -3.59
C TYR A 450 1.79 -20.86 -3.73
N ILE A 451 1.10 -21.95 -4.03
CA ILE A 451 -0.37 -21.95 -3.92
C ILE A 451 -0.80 -21.54 -2.49
N THR A 452 -0.10 -22.00 -1.47
CA THR A 452 -0.37 -21.61 -0.07
C THR A 452 -0.05 -20.12 0.17
N ASN A 453 1.08 -19.63 -0.37
CA ASN A 453 1.43 -18.22 -0.27
C ASN A 453 0.38 -17.33 -0.96
N PHE A 454 -0.06 -17.71 -2.17
CA PHE A 454 -1.12 -16.96 -2.88
C PHE A 454 -2.47 -17.01 -2.15
N ASP A 455 -2.80 -18.10 -1.46
CA ASP A 455 -3.97 -18.15 -0.58
C ASP A 455 -3.84 -17.15 0.58
N ASN A 456 -2.64 -16.96 1.13
CA ASN A 456 -2.37 -15.94 2.17
C ASN A 456 -2.49 -14.51 1.60
N TYR A 457 -1.95 -14.24 0.42
CA TYR A 457 -2.10 -12.92 -0.23
C TYR A 457 -3.57 -12.61 -0.56
N LEU A 458 -4.32 -13.60 -1.03
CA LEU A 458 -5.77 -13.47 -1.25
C LEU A 458 -6.53 -13.20 0.06
N ASN A 459 -6.12 -13.80 1.18
CA ASN A 459 -6.73 -13.54 2.48
C ASN A 459 -6.46 -12.11 2.94
N LYS A 460 -5.21 -11.59 2.84
CA LYS A 460 -4.87 -10.20 3.13
C LYS A 460 -5.72 -9.23 2.27
N THR A 461 -5.80 -9.50 0.96
CA THR A 461 -6.61 -8.68 0.04
C THR A 461 -8.10 -8.71 0.39
N ASN A 462 -8.66 -9.88 0.73
CA ASN A 462 -10.07 -10.00 1.16
C ASN A 462 -10.35 -9.26 2.48
N GLU A 463 -9.42 -9.27 3.41
CA GLU A 463 -9.51 -8.50 4.66
C GLU A 463 -9.53 -7.00 4.36
N ALA A 464 -8.63 -6.52 3.51
CA ALA A 464 -8.62 -5.12 3.08
C ALA A 464 -9.93 -4.70 2.39
N ILE A 465 -10.46 -5.51 1.45
CA ILE A 465 -11.77 -5.27 0.80
C ILE A 465 -12.89 -5.20 1.85
N THR A 466 -12.89 -6.10 2.83
CA THR A 466 -13.89 -6.11 3.89
C THR A 466 -13.82 -4.86 4.75
N ASN A 467 -12.62 -4.39 5.09
CA ASN A 467 -12.39 -3.18 5.86
C ASN A 467 -12.86 -1.93 5.08
N VAL A 468 -12.52 -1.83 3.80
CA VAL A 468 -12.97 -0.74 2.91
C VAL A 468 -14.49 -0.77 2.77
N GLY A 469 -15.12 -1.91 2.50
CA GLY A 469 -16.57 -2.05 2.37
C GLY A 469 -17.31 -1.71 3.68
N SER A 470 -16.76 -2.09 4.83
CA SER A 470 -17.28 -1.69 6.15
C SER A 470 -17.21 -0.18 6.35
N THR A 471 -16.11 0.45 5.94
CA THR A 471 -15.93 1.89 6.02
C THR A 471 -16.88 2.63 5.08
N LEU A 472 -17.06 2.17 3.84
CA LEU A 472 -18.05 2.70 2.89
C LEU A 472 -19.48 2.62 3.45
N SER A 473 -19.86 1.50 4.07
CA SER A 473 -21.16 1.35 4.71
C SER A 473 -21.37 2.38 5.84
N ARG A 474 -20.35 2.63 6.67
CA ARG A 474 -20.39 3.64 7.73
C ARG A 474 -20.48 5.06 7.17
N ILE A 475 -19.77 5.34 6.08
CA ILE A 475 -19.82 6.63 5.35
C ILE A 475 -21.23 6.85 4.81
N SER A 476 -21.82 5.88 4.13
CA SER A 476 -23.19 5.96 3.58
C SER A 476 -24.24 6.25 4.64
N LEU A 477 -24.18 5.58 5.79
CA LEU A 477 -25.06 5.86 6.93
C LEU A 477 -24.87 7.28 7.48
N THR A 478 -23.60 7.75 7.52
CA THR A 478 -23.29 9.10 7.99
C THR A 478 -23.75 10.16 6.99
N LYS A 479 -23.60 9.90 5.69
CA LYS A 479 -24.11 10.74 4.59
C LYS A 479 -25.61 11.00 4.74
N THR A 480 -26.39 9.91 4.85
CA THR A 480 -27.83 10.01 5.06
C THR A 480 -28.19 10.82 6.30
N ARG A 481 -27.48 10.64 7.40
CA ARG A 481 -27.67 11.43 8.63
C ARG A 481 -27.36 12.92 8.44
N VAL A 482 -26.24 13.25 7.80
CA VAL A 482 -25.80 14.63 7.54
C VAL A 482 -26.78 15.32 6.57
N GLU A 483 -27.25 14.64 5.53
CA GLU A 483 -28.27 15.14 4.60
C GLU A 483 -29.58 15.45 5.31
N ASN A 484 -30.08 14.56 6.15
CA ASN A 484 -31.29 14.80 6.93
C ASN A 484 -31.12 15.95 7.92
N GLN A 485 -29.94 16.09 8.53
CA GLN A 485 -29.63 17.23 9.40
C GLN A 485 -29.55 18.54 8.61
N TYR A 486 -28.97 18.53 7.41
CA TYR A 486 -28.91 19.69 6.53
C TYR A 486 -30.34 20.18 6.20
N ILE A 487 -31.24 19.30 5.76
CA ILE A 487 -32.63 19.61 5.45
C ILE A 487 -33.33 20.19 6.69
N THR A 488 -33.14 19.56 7.85
CA THR A 488 -33.77 20.05 9.11
C THR A 488 -33.29 21.45 9.47
N ILE A 489 -31.99 21.74 9.31
CA ILE A 489 -31.42 23.07 9.59
C ILE A 489 -31.92 24.09 8.56
N GLU A 490 -32.06 23.70 7.29
CA GLU A 490 -32.62 24.54 6.23
C GLU A 490 -34.08 24.93 6.53
N GLU A 491 -34.92 23.96 6.92
CA GLU A 491 -36.31 24.21 7.35
C GLU A 491 -36.37 25.14 8.57
N LEU A 492 -35.52 24.90 9.58
CA LEU A 492 -35.44 25.76 10.77
C LEU A 492 -34.97 27.19 10.40
N LYS A 493 -34.05 27.33 9.46
CA LYS A 493 -33.58 28.62 8.97
C LYS A 493 -34.69 29.34 8.20
N SER A 494 -35.34 28.65 7.28
CA SER A 494 -36.48 29.20 6.54
C SER A 494 -37.61 29.65 7.49
N SER A 495 -38.02 28.79 8.42
CA SER A 495 -39.03 29.13 9.45
C SER A 495 -38.63 30.34 10.31
N ASN A 496 -37.34 30.54 10.58
CA ASN A 496 -36.82 31.68 11.34
C ASN A 496 -36.79 32.99 10.53
N GLU A 497 -36.34 32.94 9.27
CA GLU A 497 -36.04 34.09 8.43
C GLU A 497 -37.16 34.48 7.47
N ASP A 498 -37.85 33.46 6.91
CA ASP A 498 -38.77 33.68 5.80
C ASP A 498 -40.18 34.06 6.32
N ARG A 499 -40.87 34.81 5.52
CA ARG A 499 -42.25 35.23 5.78
C ARG A 499 -43.10 34.92 4.56
N ASP A 500 -44.31 34.45 4.80
CA ASP A 500 -45.26 34.16 3.72
C ASP A 500 -45.61 35.46 2.95
N ILE A 501 -45.58 35.36 1.63
CA ILE A 501 -45.85 36.48 0.76
C ILE A 501 -47.26 37.01 0.91
N SER A 502 -48.22 36.14 1.22
CA SER A 502 -49.63 36.49 1.45
C SER A 502 -49.78 37.39 2.67
N ASP A 503 -49.06 37.04 3.77
CA ASP A 503 -49.03 37.84 4.99
C ASP A 503 -48.35 39.19 4.77
N ILE A 504 -47.25 39.19 4.00
CA ILE A 504 -46.53 40.43 3.65
C ILE A 504 -47.45 41.36 2.82
N MET A 505 -48.20 40.80 1.84
CA MET A 505 -49.09 41.59 1.00
C MET A 505 -50.22 42.22 1.82
N ILE A 506 -50.81 41.46 2.78
CA ILE A 506 -51.85 41.99 3.67
C ILE A 506 -51.30 43.17 4.47
N ASP A 507 -50.14 43.01 5.10
CA ASP A 507 -49.51 44.06 5.89
C ASP A 507 -49.09 45.26 5.03
N PHE A 508 -48.57 45.01 3.80
CA PHE A 508 -48.22 46.07 2.86
C PHE A 508 -49.43 46.90 2.48
N TYR A 509 -50.55 46.28 2.10
CA TYR A 509 -51.77 47.02 1.76
C TYR A 509 -52.32 47.75 2.96
N ALA A 510 -52.29 47.18 4.17
CA ALA A 510 -52.70 47.88 5.39
C ALA A 510 -51.83 49.12 5.66
N ALA A 511 -50.49 48.98 5.55
CA ALA A 511 -49.55 50.07 5.72
C ALA A 511 -49.69 51.13 4.62
N TYR A 512 -49.89 50.73 3.37
CA TYR A 512 -50.11 51.63 2.24
C TYR A 512 -51.40 52.43 2.37
N ASN A 513 -52.51 51.79 2.78
CA ASN A 513 -53.75 52.47 3.05
C ASN A 513 -53.63 53.44 4.24
N ALA A 514 -52.91 53.05 5.31
CA ALA A 514 -52.62 53.93 6.45
C ALA A 514 -51.79 55.14 6.02
N TYR A 515 -50.81 54.93 5.14
CA TYR A 515 -49.98 56.00 4.58
C TYR A 515 -50.83 56.98 3.75
N GLN A 516 -51.71 56.51 2.85
CA GLN A 516 -52.60 57.33 2.08
C GLN A 516 -53.61 58.11 2.95
N ALA A 517 -54.17 57.44 3.96
CA ALA A 517 -55.06 58.10 4.94
C ALA A 517 -54.31 59.21 5.72
N SER A 518 -53.07 58.94 6.12
CA SER A 518 -52.26 59.95 6.83
C SER A 518 -51.87 61.14 5.96
N LEU A 519 -51.60 60.95 4.66
CA LEU A 519 -51.40 62.00 3.71
C LEU A 519 -52.68 62.86 3.53
N THR A 520 -53.82 62.20 3.43
CA THR A 520 -55.13 62.88 3.33
C THR A 520 -55.42 63.70 4.59
N ALA A 521 -55.17 63.17 5.77
CA ALA A 521 -55.31 63.82 7.06
C ALA A 521 -54.34 65.03 7.16
N ALA A 522 -53.08 64.88 6.71
CA ALA A 522 -52.07 65.94 6.69
C ALA A 522 -52.48 67.10 5.83
N SER A 523 -53.07 66.81 4.64
CA SER A 523 -53.55 67.89 3.73
C SER A 523 -54.71 68.69 4.34
N LYS A 524 -55.63 67.98 5.05
CA LYS A 524 -56.73 68.68 5.73
C LYS A 524 -56.30 69.53 6.92
N VAL A 525 -55.35 69.03 7.73
CA VAL A 525 -54.80 69.77 8.87
C VAL A 525 -53.96 70.95 8.40
N GLY A 526 -53.22 70.82 7.29
CA GLY A 526 -52.50 71.97 6.71
C GLY A 526 -53.37 73.04 6.04
N SER A 527 -54.57 72.70 5.63
CA SER A 527 -55.48 73.63 4.97
C SER A 527 -56.45 74.35 5.93
N GLN A 528 -56.59 73.89 7.18
CA GLN A 528 -57.41 74.57 8.18
C GLN A 528 -56.69 75.83 8.67
N SER A 529 -57.05 77.00 8.05
CA SER A 529 -56.64 78.33 8.49
C SER A 529 -57.59 78.82 9.59
N LEU A 530 -57.09 79.68 10.47
CA LEU A 530 -57.90 80.36 11.51
C LEU A 530 -59.15 81.08 10.97
N LEU A 531 -59.23 81.29 9.66
CA LEU A 531 -60.37 81.93 8.96
C LEU A 531 -61.58 80.98 8.79
N ASP A 532 -61.38 79.65 8.77
CA ASP A 532 -62.45 78.62 8.69
C ASP A 532 -63.17 78.42 10.03
N TYR A 533 -62.62 78.89 11.15
CA TYR A 533 -63.20 78.83 12.48
C TYR A 533 -64.03 80.09 12.84
N LEU A 534 -63.98 81.13 11.98
CA LEU A 534 -64.67 82.36 12.17
C LEU A 534 -65.87 82.60 11.19
N ARG A 535 -66.32 81.52 10.51
CA ARG A 535 -67.55 81.48 9.71
C ARG A 535 -68.66 80.75 10.43
#